data_ab022ae21a451c870790b1df917d53b3
#
_entry.id   ab022ae21a451c870790b1df917d53b3
#
_cell.length_a   1.000
_cell.length_b   1.000
_cell.length_c   1.000
_cell.angle_alpha   90.00
_cell.angle_beta   90.00
_cell.angle_gamma   90.00
#
_symmetry.space_group_name_H-M   'P 1'
#
loop_
_entity.id
_entity.type
_entity.pdbx_description
1 polymer ?
#
loop_
_entity_poly.entity_id
_entity_poly.type
_entity_poly.pdbx_seq_one_letter_code
_entity_poly.pdbx_strand_id
1 'polypeptide(L)'
;MVKQRNEIDEKYQWDLSTIFATDQAWEEEATALAAAIKDAAHFAGSLLSSPANLLETTEVYLDLSRRLEKVYVYAHMKNDQDTRVAKYQEFQSKAMSLYSLLGETFAFYEPEFMEITEEQYAIFLKEVPALEAYAHYFDKLFKTKEHVLSQKEEELLAGAGEIFAAAGETFEILDNADIVFPMVKDDQGQEVQLTHGNYISLVESKDRQVRKEAYQALYGVYEQYQHTYAKTLQTNVKVHNYNAKVRKFSSAREAALSANFIPESV
;
A
#
# COMPACT_ATOMS: atom_id res chain seq x y z
N MET A 1 -12.01 -2.00 -30.79
CA MET A 1 -10.56 -2.06 -30.40
C MET A 1 -10.38 -1.23 -29.15
N VAL A 2 -9.70 -1.73 -28.14
CA VAL A 2 -9.41 -0.96 -26.91
C VAL A 2 -8.49 0.19 -27.27
N LYS A 3 -8.85 1.41 -26.84
CA LYS A 3 -8.01 2.61 -27.10
C LYS A 3 -6.68 2.50 -26.35
N GLN A 4 -5.61 2.87 -27.01
CA GLN A 4 -4.32 3.07 -26.35
C GLN A 4 -4.33 4.37 -25.52
N ARG A 5 -3.42 4.48 -24.55
CA ARG A 5 -3.36 5.64 -23.64
C ARG A 5 -3.28 6.99 -24.39
N ASN A 6 -2.48 7.07 -25.45
CA ASN A 6 -2.32 8.26 -26.29
C ASN A 6 -3.54 8.62 -27.15
N GLU A 7 -4.54 7.72 -27.23
CA GLU A 7 -5.80 7.93 -27.94
C GLU A 7 -6.92 8.43 -27.03
N ILE A 8 -6.64 8.55 -25.71
CA ILE A 8 -7.59 9.04 -24.70
C ILE A 8 -7.43 10.55 -24.54
N ASP A 9 -8.53 11.28 -24.73
CA ASP A 9 -8.59 12.73 -24.56
C ASP A 9 -8.12 13.12 -23.14
N GLU A 10 -7.29 14.16 -23.00
CA GLU A 10 -6.73 14.65 -21.75
C GLU A 10 -7.79 14.92 -20.67
N LYS A 11 -8.98 15.37 -21.06
CA LYS A 11 -10.09 15.60 -20.09
C LYS A 11 -10.54 14.36 -19.34
N TYR A 12 -10.17 13.16 -19.80
CA TYR A 12 -10.44 11.88 -19.13
C TYR A 12 -9.18 11.30 -18.47
N GLN A 13 -8.13 12.08 -18.33
CA GLN A 13 -6.88 11.68 -17.69
C GLN A 13 -6.70 12.43 -16.38
N TRP A 14 -6.05 11.79 -15.41
CA TRP A 14 -5.66 12.44 -14.17
C TRP A 14 -4.53 13.45 -14.43
N ASP A 15 -4.67 14.66 -13.91
CA ASP A 15 -3.59 15.65 -13.90
C ASP A 15 -2.65 15.39 -12.72
N LEU A 16 -1.61 14.62 -12.97
CA LEU A 16 -0.60 14.28 -11.98
C LEU A 16 0.41 15.42 -11.73
N SER A 17 0.39 16.49 -12.52
CA SER A 17 1.24 17.66 -12.28
C SER A 17 0.92 18.38 -10.98
N THR A 18 -0.26 18.13 -10.41
CA THR A 18 -0.67 18.61 -9.08
C THR A 18 0.09 17.94 -7.92
N ILE A 19 0.69 16.76 -8.15
CA ILE A 19 1.51 16.04 -7.17
C ILE A 19 2.99 16.37 -7.42
N PHE A 20 3.49 16.12 -8.65
CA PHE A 20 4.80 16.55 -9.12
C PHE A 20 4.68 17.13 -10.53
N ALA A 21 5.24 18.29 -10.74
CA ALA A 21 5.15 19.00 -12.02
C ALA A 21 5.78 18.20 -13.17
N THR A 22 6.83 17.43 -12.91
CA THR A 22 7.57 16.61 -13.87
C THR A 22 8.08 15.33 -13.23
N ASP A 23 8.41 14.34 -14.05
CA ASP A 23 9.11 13.13 -13.62
C ASP A 23 10.47 13.46 -12.98
N GLN A 24 11.16 14.49 -13.47
CA GLN A 24 12.42 14.94 -12.89
C GLN A 24 12.23 15.47 -11.46
N ALA A 25 11.19 16.27 -11.22
CA ALA A 25 10.88 16.76 -9.87
C ALA A 25 10.59 15.61 -8.90
N TRP A 26 9.93 14.54 -9.38
CA TRP A 26 9.72 13.33 -8.62
C TRP A 26 11.06 12.62 -8.30
N GLU A 27 11.96 12.47 -9.25
CA GLU A 27 13.28 11.84 -9.06
C GLU A 27 14.14 12.61 -8.06
N GLU A 28 14.13 13.94 -8.12
CA GLU A 28 14.83 14.83 -7.20
C GLU A 28 14.28 14.65 -5.76
N GLU A 29 12.94 14.66 -5.59
CA GLU A 29 12.32 14.45 -4.29
C GLU A 29 12.58 13.04 -3.75
N ALA A 30 12.45 12.00 -4.57
CA ALA A 30 12.73 10.63 -4.14
C ALA A 30 14.19 10.45 -3.68
N THR A 31 15.12 11.15 -4.31
CA THR A 31 16.54 11.15 -3.91
C THR A 31 16.78 11.92 -2.59
N ALA A 32 16.19 13.10 -2.46
CA ALA A 32 16.27 13.90 -1.24
C ALA A 32 15.60 13.20 -0.06
N LEU A 33 14.47 12.55 -0.29
CA LEU A 33 13.74 11.76 0.72
C LEU A 33 14.58 10.58 1.22
N ALA A 34 15.24 9.83 0.31
CA ALA A 34 16.13 8.74 0.70
C ALA A 34 17.28 9.21 1.63
N ALA A 35 17.84 10.39 1.36
CA ALA A 35 18.88 10.97 2.21
C ALA A 35 18.31 11.39 3.57
N ALA A 36 17.15 12.06 3.60
CA ALA A 36 16.51 12.49 4.83
C ALA A 36 16.07 11.31 5.71
N ILE A 37 15.56 10.23 5.14
CA ILE A 37 15.23 9.00 5.88
C ILE A 37 16.50 8.44 6.56
N LYS A 38 17.61 8.31 5.84
CA LYS A 38 18.87 7.80 6.40
C LYS A 38 19.40 8.69 7.52
N ASP A 39 19.30 10.00 7.36
CA ASP A 39 19.72 10.96 8.39
C ASP A 39 18.92 10.78 9.69
N ALA A 40 17.62 10.48 9.59
CA ALA A 40 16.74 10.26 10.73
C ALA A 40 17.11 9.04 11.61
N ALA A 41 18.00 8.16 11.16
CA ALA A 41 18.48 7.01 11.95
C ALA A 41 19.12 7.43 13.28
N HIS A 42 19.60 8.68 13.42
CA HIS A 42 20.19 9.18 14.66
C HIS A 42 19.21 9.31 15.84
N PHE A 43 17.89 9.28 15.58
CA PHE A 43 16.88 9.29 16.63
C PHE A 43 16.75 7.95 17.40
N ALA A 44 17.22 6.85 16.83
CA ALA A 44 17.18 5.55 17.48
C ALA A 44 17.90 5.55 18.84
N GLY A 45 17.25 4.99 19.86
CA GLY A 45 17.77 4.95 21.23
C GLY A 45 17.58 6.26 22.01
N SER A 46 16.91 7.26 21.44
CA SER A 46 16.75 8.57 22.08
C SER A 46 15.31 9.10 22.12
N LEU A 47 14.34 8.36 21.63
CA LEU A 47 12.94 8.79 21.51
C LEU A 47 12.38 9.37 22.81
N LEU A 48 12.60 8.71 23.93
CA LEU A 48 12.10 9.08 25.25
C LEU A 48 13.11 9.87 26.11
N SER A 49 14.22 10.33 25.54
CA SER A 49 15.24 11.10 26.27
C SER A 49 14.70 12.40 26.84
N SER A 50 13.70 13.01 26.20
CA SER A 50 12.94 14.15 26.66
C SER A 50 11.60 14.27 25.94
N PRO A 51 10.60 15.00 26.51
CA PRO A 51 9.34 15.29 25.80
C PRO A 51 9.54 16.05 24.47
N ALA A 52 10.55 16.93 24.40
CA ALA A 52 10.90 17.65 23.20
C ALA A 52 11.43 16.70 22.10
N ASN A 53 12.25 15.73 22.49
CA ASN A 53 12.77 14.73 21.55
C ASN A 53 11.67 13.79 21.03
N LEU A 54 10.72 13.41 21.88
CA LEU A 54 9.52 12.66 21.43
C LEU A 54 8.74 13.46 20.38
N LEU A 55 8.51 14.77 20.61
CA LEU A 55 7.81 15.62 19.65
C LEU A 55 8.60 15.71 18.33
N GLU A 56 9.88 16.07 18.39
CA GLU A 56 10.73 16.24 17.20
C GLU A 56 10.78 14.95 16.34
N THR A 57 11.06 13.82 16.99
CA THR A 57 11.11 12.54 16.28
C THR A 57 9.76 12.19 15.63
N THR A 58 8.64 12.46 16.33
CA THR A 58 7.28 12.24 15.80
C THR A 58 7.02 13.14 14.59
N GLU A 59 7.37 14.42 14.67
CA GLU A 59 7.18 15.38 13.57
C GLU A 59 8.01 14.99 12.34
N VAL A 60 9.27 14.61 12.54
CA VAL A 60 10.15 14.13 11.45
C VAL A 60 9.58 12.87 10.82
N TYR A 61 9.17 11.88 11.61
CA TYR A 61 8.57 10.64 11.11
C TYR A 61 7.32 10.91 10.27
N LEU A 62 6.43 11.75 10.75
CA LEU A 62 5.18 12.08 10.05
C LEU A 62 5.41 12.93 8.79
N ASP A 63 6.42 13.82 8.79
CA ASP A 63 6.80 14.57 7.60
C ASP A 63 7.39 13.66 6.52
N LEU A 64 8.34 12.80 6.88
CA LEU A 64 8.93 11.82 5.97
C LEU A 64 7.87 10.87 5.40
N SER A 65 6.93 10.41 6.24
CA SER A 65 5.80 9.58 5.81
C SER A 65 4.92 10.30 4.80
N ARG A 66 4.59 11.56 5.02
CA ARG A 66 3.77 12.38 4.08
C ARG A 66 4.49 12.62 2.75
N ARG A 67 5.79 12.87 2.79
CA ARG A 67 6.61 13.02 1.58
C ARG A 67 6.68 11.72 0.80
N LEU A 68 6.88 10.61 1.50
CA LEU A 68 6.88 9.27 0.91
C LEU A 68 5.54 8.92 0.26
N GLU A 69 4.42 9.24 0.92
CA GLU A 69 3.09 9.03 0.35
C GLU A 69 2.93 9.75 -1.00
N LYS A 70 3.37 11.01 -1.10
CA LYS A 70 3.33 11.74 -2.39
C LYS A 70 4.19 11.08 -3.46
N VAL A 71 5.41 10.66 -3.10
CA VAL A 71 6.33 9.95 -4.00
C VAL A 71 5.68 8.66 -4.49
N TYR A 72 5.09 7.89 -3.59
CA TYR A 72 4.41 6.64 -3.92
C TYR A 72 3.18 6.85 -4.81
N VAL A 73 2.28 7.76 -4.42
CA VAL A 73 1.02 8.00 -5.17
C VAL A 73 1.33 8.40 -6.60
N TYR A 74 2.29 9.29 -6.84
CA TYR A 74 2.69 9.66 -8.19
C TYR A 74 3.20 8.48 -9.01
N ALA A 75 4.15 7.71 -8.44
CA ALA A 75 4.74 6.55 -9.09
C ALA A 75 3.68 5.49 -9.43
N HIS A 76 2.80 5.18 -8.46
CA HIS A 76 1.72 4.22 -8.60
C HIS A 76 0.74 4.62 -9.69
N MET A 77 0.23 5.87 -9.66
CA MET A 77 -0.70 6.36 -10.67
C MET A 77 -0.06 6.43 -12.07
N LYS A 78 1.24 6.73 -12.17
CA LYS A 78 1.97 6.67 -13.45
C LYS A 78 2.10 5.25 -13.97
N ASN A 79 2.39 4.29 -13.10
CA ASN A 79 2.46 2.88 -13.46
C ASN A 79 1.09 2.34 -13.91
N ASP A 80 0.01 2.71 -13.21
CA ASP A 80 -1.35 2.25 -13.51
C ASP A 80 -1.90 2.81 -14.84
N GLN A 81 -1.35 3.89 -15.33
CA GLN A 81 -1.71 4.42 -16.66
C GLN A 81 -1.37 3.43 -17.78
N ASP A 82 -0.23 2.74 -17.69
CA ASP A 82 0.17 1.64 -18.56
C ASP A 82 1.29 0.84 -17.87
N THR A 83 0.94 -0.28 -17.30
CA THR A 83 1.84 -1.16 -16.54
C THR A 83 2.98 -1.78 -17.38
N ARG A 84 2.96 -1.59 -18.71
CA ARG A 84 4.02 -2.06 -19.64
C ARG A 84 5.17 -1.06 -19.79
N VAL A 85 5.04 0.16 -19.26
CA VAL A 85 6.06 1.20 -19.36
C VAL A 85 7.16 0.99 -18.31
N ALA A 86 8.29 0.44 -18.73
CA ALA A 86 9.42 0.10 -17.87
C ALA A 86 9.88 1.24 -16.94
N LYS A 87 9.86 2.50 -17.42
CA LYS A 87 10.19 3.68 -16.61
C LYS A 87 9.30 3.80 -15.38
N TYR A 88 8.00 3.57 -15.51
CA TYR A 88 7.07 3.73 -14.39
C TYR A 88 7.03 2.51 -13.47
N GLN A 89 7.34 1.32 -13.99
CA GLN A 89 7.66 0.15 -13.15
C GLN A 89 8.90 0.44 -12.26
N GLU A 90 9.94 1.08 -12.81
CA GLU A 90 11.12 1.50 -12.04
C GLU A 90 10.75 2.52 -10.96
N PHE A 91 9.90 3.52 -11.28
CA PHE A 91 9.41 4.49 -10.29
C PHE A 91 8.67 3.81 -9.15
N GLN A 92 7.77 2.89 -9.48
CA GLN A 92 7.02 2.09 -8.51
C GLN A 92 7.96 1.31 -7.59
N SER A 93 8.94 0.59 -8.17
CA SER A 93 9.93 -0.19 -7.40
C SER A 93 10.76 0.72 -6.49
N LYS A 94 11.20 1.89 -6.98
CA LYS A 94 11.95 2.87 -6.18
C LYS A 94 11.13 3.41 -5.02
N ALA A 95 9.85 3.72 -5.24
CA ALA A 95 8.94 4.16 -4.18
C ALA A 95 8.74 3.07 -3.12
N MET A 96 8.57 1.81 -3.52
CA MET A 96 8.46 0.67 -2.59
C MET A 96 9.74 0.48 -1.76
N SER A 97 10.91 0.60 -2.39
CA SER A 97 12.20 0.54 -1.66
C SER A 97 12.33 1.67 -0.62
N LEU A 98 11.75 2.86 -0.88
CA LEU A 98 11.71 3.96 0.10
C LEU A 98 10.76 3.64 1.26
N TYR A 99 9.65 2.94 1.04
CA TYR A 99 8.80 2.44 2.12
C TYR A 99 9.55 1.47 3.03
N SER A 100 10.26 0.51 2.45
CA SER A 100 11.09 -0.43 3.22
C SER A 100 12.17 0.32 4.01
N LEU A 101 12.86 1.28 3.38
CA LEU A 101 13.89 2.09 4.04
C LEU A 101 13.33 2.89 5.21
N LEU A 102 12.15 3.53 5.05
CA LEU A 102 11.51 4.28 6.14
C LEU A 102 11.13 3.34 7.30
N GLY A 103 10.51 2.19 6.98
CA GLY A 103 10.12 1.19 7.96
C GLY A 103 11.32 0.65 8.75
N GLU A 104 12.41 0.31 8.07
CA GLU A 104 13.65 -0.14 8.72
C GLU A 104 14.27 0.95 9.60
N THR A 105 14.33 2.19 9.11
CA THR A 105 14.93 3.31 9.83
C THR A 105 14.15 3.64 11.10
N PHE A 106 12.82 3.58 11.08
CA PHE A 106 11.95 3.87 12.21
C PHE A 106 11.42 2.63 12.95
N ALA A 107 11.97 1.44 12.69
CA ALA A 107 11.58 0.22 13.39
C ALA A 107 11.75 0.30 14.93
N PHE A 108 12.59 1.23 15.40
CA PHE A 108 12.78 1.52 16.84
C PHE A 108 11.60 2.28 17.47
N TYR A 109 10.83 3.04 16.68
CA TYR A 109 9.90 4.05 17.18
C TYR A 109 8.81 3.46 18.09
N GLU A 110 8.09 2.47 17.61
CA GLU A 110 7.03 1.85 18.40
C GLU A 110 7.58 1.09 19.62
N PRO A 111 8.61 0.21 19.50
CA PRO A 111 9.20 -0.44 20.66
C PRO A 111 9.71 0.53 21.73
N GLU A 112 10.43 1.60 21.36
CA GLU A 112 10.88 2.60 22.34
C GLU A 112 9.70 3.35 22.96
N PHE A 113 8.69 3.75 22.17
CA PHE A 113 7.50 4.40 22.72
C PHE A 113 6.77 3.50 23.72
N MET A 114 6.77 2.17 23.53
CA MET A 114 6.12 1.25 24.46
C MET A 114 6.83 1.13 25.82
N GLU A 115 8.02 1.69 25.98
CA GLU A 115 8.70 1.76 27.29
C GLU A 115 8.07 2.80 28.22
N ILE A 116 7.38 3.83 27.68
CA ILE A 116 6.70 4.85 28.48
C ILE A 116 5.37 4.32 29.04
N THR A 117 5.00 4.75 30.26
CA THR A 117 3.65 4.53 30.80
C THR A 117 2.72 5.69 30.47
N GLU A 118 1.39 5.45 30.57
CA GLU A 118 0.41 6.53 30.36
C GLU A 118 0.59 7.69 31.35
N GLU A 119 1.01 7.41 32.59
CA GLU A 119 1.30 8.44 33.60
C GLU A 119 2.52 9.28 33.21
N GLN A 120 3.58 8.64 32.73
CA GLN A 120 4.78 9.34 32.24
C GLN A 120 4.47 10.17 30.99
N TYR A 121 3.67 9.62 30.07
CA TYR A 121 3.22 10.36 28.88
C TYR A 121 2.37 11.59 29.26
N ALA A 122 1.50 11.47 30.28
CA ALA A 122 0.73 12.60 30.81
C ALA A 122 1.63 13.70 31.40
N ILE A 123 2.81 13.36 31.93
CA ILE A 123 3.81 14.34 32.35
C ILE A 123 4.43 15.04 31.12
N PHE A 124 4.80 14.27 30.10
CA PHE A 124 5.34 14.79 28.85
C PHE A 124 4.39 15.79 28.16
N LEU A 125 3.09 15.49 28.15
CA LEU A 125 2.05 16.40 27.65
C LEU A 125 2.00 17.74 28.38
N LYS A 126 2.24 17.74 29.71
CA LYS A 126 2.27 18.99 30.50
C LYS A 126 3.50 19.81 30.25
N GLU A 127 4.66 19.17 30.02
CA GLU A 127 5.92 19.82 29.75
C GLU A 127 6.00 20.36 28.32
N VAL A 128 5.47 19.64 27.35
CA VAL A 128 5.45 19.99 25.93
C VAL A 128 4.01 19.87 25.40
N PRO A 129 3.17 20.92 25.57
CA PRO A 129 1.76 20.89 25.15
C PRO A 129 1.54 20.64 23.66
N ALA A 130 2.54 20.87 22.81
CA ALA A 130 2.45 20.58 21.37
C ALA A 130 2.24 19.09 21.07
N LEU A 131 2.61 18.18 21.98
CA LEU A 131 2.30 16.75 21.89
C LEU A 131 0.80 16.45 21.85
N GLU A 132 -0.07 17.35 22.35
CA GLU A 132 -1.52 17.20 22.32
C GLU A 132 -2.07 17.05 20.88
N ALA A 133 -1.43 17.67 19.90
CA ALA A 133 -1.79 17.51 18.50
C ALA A 133 -1.70 16.06 18.01
N TYR A 134 -0.90 15.24 18.69
CA TYR A 134 -0.66 13.83 18.37
C TYR A 134 -1.30 12.87 19.38
N ALA A 135 -2.13 13.35 20.32
CA ALA A 135 -2.71 12.55 21.39
C ALA A 135 -3.45 11.31 20.87
N HIS A 136 -4.26 11.47 19.79
CA HIS A 136 -4.94 10.35 19.17
C HIS A 136 -3.98 9.30 18.57
N TYR A 137 -2.87 9.74 17.98
CA TYR A 137 -1.84 8.85 17.45
C TYR A 137 -1.22 8.02 18.57
N PHE A 138 -0.84 8.63 19.66
CA PHE A 138 -0.26 7.94 20.82
C PHE A 138 -1.26 7.02 21.55
N ASP A 139 -2.54 7.44 21.67
CA ASP A 139 -3.60 6.56 22.20
C ASP A 139 -3.74 5.27 21.38
N LYS A 140 -3.65 5.37 20.07
CA LYS A 140 -3.63 4.18 19.20
C LYS A 140 -2.42 3.29 19.46
N LEU A 141 -1.23 3.86 19.65
CA LEU A 141 -0.02 3.10 19.96
C LEU A 141 -0.16 2.36 21.30
N PHE A 142 -0.66 3.01 22.35
CA PHE A 142 -0.91 2.34 23.63
C PHE A 142 -1.87 1.15 23.49
N LYS A 143 -2.91 1.28 22.67
CA LYS A 143 -3.87 0.18 22.40
C LYS A 143 -3.26 -0.99 21.64
N THR A 144 -2.19 -0.77 20.88
CA THR A 144 -1.51 -1.84 20.14
C THR A 144 -0.34 -2.48 20.90
N LYS A 145 -0.08 -2.04 22.13
CA LYS A 145 1.12 -2.38 22.92
C LYS A 145 1.43 -3.88 22.99
N GLU A 146 0.44 -4.74 23.16
CA GLU A 146 0.62 -6.19 23.25
C GLU A 146 1.00 -6.87 21.92
N HIS A 147 0.86 -6.15 20.79
CA HIS A 147 1.14 -6.60 19.43
C HIS A 147 2.41 -6.02 18.84
N VAL A 148 3.08 -5.11 19.55
CA VAL A 148 4.39 -4.57 19.18
C VAL A 148 5.48 -5.55 19.63
N LEU A 149 6.43 -5.79 18.75
CA LEU A 149 7.55 -6.71 18.95
C LEU A 149 8.78 -5.95 19.45
N SER A 150 9.85 -6.68 19.75
CA SER A 150 11.14 -6.05 20.02
C SER A 150 11.68 -5.34 18.78
N GLN A 151 12.51 -4.31 18.97
CA GLN A 151 13.13 -3.55 17.89
C GLN A 151 13.74 -4.46 16.82
N LYS A 152 14.52 -5.46 17.22
CA LYS A 152 15.16 -6.38 16.28
C LYS A 152 14.17 -7.21 15.45
N GLU A 153 13.05 -7.62 16.06
CA GLU A 153 12.00 -8.36 15.36
C GLU A 153 11.24 -7.45 14.40
N GLU A 154 10.96 -6.19 14.78
CA GLU A 154 10.35 -5.20 13.90
C GLU A 154 11.26 -4.87 12.70
N GLU A 155 12.56 -4.67 12.92
CA GLU A 155 13.56 -4.49 11.84
C GLU A 155 13.54 -5.65 10.85
N LEU A 156 13.53 -6.91 11.35
CA LEU A 156 13.49 -8.10 10.49
C LEU A 156 12.19 -8.20 9.68
N LEU A 157 11.04 -7.89 10.28
CA LEU A 157 9.75 -7.91 9.59
C LEU A 157 9.64 -6.78 8.55
N ALA A 158 10.12 -5.59 8.89
CA ALA A 158 10.16 -4.46 7.97
C ALA A 158 11.03 -4.76 6.74
N GLY A 159 12.23 -5.33 6.95
CA GLY A 159 13.13 -5.73 5.87
C GLY A 159 12.58 -6.86 4.98
N ALA A 160 11.59 -7.65 5.46
CA ALA A 160 10.92 -8.68 4.68
C ALA A 160 9.69 -8.16 3.89
N GLY A 161 9.38 -6.87 3.97
CA GLY A 161 8.16 -6.28 3.40
C GLY A 161 7.96 -6.57 1.92
N GLU A 162 8.99 -6.38 1.09
CA GLU A 162 8.94 -6.67 -0.36
C GLU A 162 8.66 -8.16 -0.65
N ILE A 163 9.22 -9.07 0.17
CA ILE A 163 8.96 -10.51 0.03
C ILE A 163 7.50 -10.82 0.32
N PHE A 164 6.91 -10.16 1.32
CA PHE A 164 5.51 -10.34 1.67
C PHE A 164 4.57 -9.76 0.62
N ALA A 165 4.96 -8.69 -0.08
CA ALA A 165 4.17 -8.06 -1.15
C ALA A 165 4.14 -8.88 -2.45
N ALA A 166 5.16 -9.70 -2.71
CA ALA A 166 5.39 -10.37 -4.00
C ALA A 166 4.19 -11.16 -4.56
N ALA A 167 3.34 -11.74 -3.70
CA ALA A 167 2.17 -12.47 -4.15
C ALA A 167 1.06 -11.54 -4.71
N GLY A 168 0.89 -10.35 -4.09
CA GLY A 168 -0.01 -9.31 -4.58
C GLY A 168 0.47 -8.74 -5.90
N GLU A 169 1.74 -8.39 -6.00
CA GLU A 169 2.37 -7.86 -7.22
C GLU A 169 2.27 -8.86 -8.37
N THR A 170 2.49 -10.16 -8.11
CA THR A 170 2.31 -11.21 -9.13
C THR A 170 0.87 -11.28 -9.63
N PHE A 171 -0.12 -11.14 -8.72
CA PHE A 171 -1.52 -11.08 -9.10
C PHE A 171 -1.80 -9.87 -9.99
N GLU A 172 -1.32 -8.68 -9.61
CA GLU A 172 -1.54 -7.44 -10.36
C GLU A 172 -0.94 -7.49 -11.77
N ILE A 173 0.28 -8.02 -11.91
CA ILE A 173 0.92 -8.19 -13.22
C ILE A 173 0.11 -9.14 -14.10
N LEU A 174 -0.28 -10.30 -13.56
CA LEU A 174 -1.07 -11.28 -14.29
C LEU A 174 -2.41 -10.69 -14.75
N ASP A 175 -3.14 -10.05 -13.83
CA ASP A 175 -4.51 -9.58 -14.06
C ASP A 175 -4.59 -8.35 -14.98
N ASN A 176 -3.63 -7.42 -14.83
CA ASN A 176 -3.67 -6.14 -15.53
C ASN A 176 -2.78 -6.07 -16.77
N ALA A 177 -1.76 -6.93 -16.88
CA ALA A 177 -0.80 -6.86 -17.99
C ALA A 177 -0.80 -8.09 -18.89
N ASP A 178 -0.82 -9.30 -18.32
CA ASP A 178 -0.59 -10.53 -19.09
C ASP A 178 -1.89 -11.12 -19.66
N ILE A 179 -3.02 -10.94 -18.96
CA ILE A 179 -4.31 -11.47 -19.40
C ILE A 179 -4.86 -10.67 -20.57
N VAL A 180 -5.22 -11.40 -21.63
CA VAL A 180 -5.95 -10.86 -22.79
C VAL A 180 -7.27 -11.61 -22.92
N PHE A 181 -8.39 -10.91 -22.73
CA PHE A 181 -9.69 -11.50 -22.94
C PHE A 181 -10.01 -11.60 -24.44
N PRO A 182 -10.86 -12.57 -24.87
CA PRO A 182 -11.22 -12.71 -26.27
C PRO A 182 -12.14 -11.61 -26.78
N MET A 183 -12.35 -11.56 -28.10
CA MET A 183 -13.37 -10.75 -28.74
C MET A 183 -14.74 -11.35 -28.44
N VAL A 184 -15.73 -10.50 -28.19
CA VAL A 184 -17.13 -10.85 -27.99
C VAL A 184 -18.03 -9.93 -28.84
N LYS A 185 -19.28 -10.28 -29.05
CA LYS A 185 -20.26 -9.42 -29.73
C LYS A 185 -21.00 -8.55 -28.74
N ASP A 186 -21.18 -7.28 -29.10
CA ASP A 186 -22.04 -6.35 -28.36
C ASP A 186 -23.52 -6.43 -28.80
N ASP A 187 -24.38 -5.58 -28.23
CA ASP A 187 -25.82 -5.48 -28.54
C ASP A 187 -26.13 -5.12 -30.00
N GLN A 188 -25.14 -4.60 -30.73
CA GLN A 188 -25.27 -4.24 -32.16
C GLN A 188 -24.68 -5.31 -33.06
N GLY A 189 -24.22 -6.43 -32.50
CA GLY A 189 -23.54 -7.50 -33.20
C GLY A 189 -22.12 -7.19 -33.67
N GLN A 190 -21.52 -6.09 -33.14
CA GLN A 190 -20.15 -5.71 -33.44
C GLN A 190 -19.17 -6.48 -32.55
N GLU A 191 -18.04 -6.90 -33.12
CA GLU A 191 -16.96 -7.52 -32.36
C GLU A 191 -16.21 -6.46 -31.53
N VAL A 192 -16.18 -6.65 -30.23
CA VAL A 192 -15.48 -5.77 -29.27
C VAL A 192 -14.51 -6.58 -28.42
N GLN A 193 -13.35 -6.01 -28.12
CA GLN A 193 -12.41 -6.60 -27.19
C GLN A 193 -13.02 -6.59 -25.79
N LEU A 194 -13.18 -7.76 -25.17
CA LEU A 194 -13.63 -7.86 -23.79
C LEU A 194 -12.54 -7.31 -22.86
N THR A 195 -12.95 -6.52 -21.87
CA THR A 195 -12.09 -5.93 -20.84
C THR A 195 -12.83 -5.87 -19.52
N HIS A 196 -12.13 -5.68 -18.40
CA HIS A 196 -12.76 -5.38 -17.11
C HIS A 196 -13.72 -4.17 -17.20
N GLY A 197 -13.33 -3.15 -17.97
CA GLY A 197 -14.08 -1.91 -18.08
C GLY A 197 -15.41 -2.03 -18.83
N ASN A 198 -15.55 -2.94 -19.80
CA ASN A 198 -16.78 -3.10 -20.55
C ASN A 198 -17.59 -4.37 -20.18
N TYR A 199 -17.03 -5.23 -19.33
CA TYR A 199 -17.70 -6.49 -18.93
C TYR A 199 -19.08 -6.25 -18.31
N ILE A 200 -19.20 -5.30 -17.40
CA ILE A 200 -20.47 -5.00 -16.72
C ILE A 200 -21.54 -4.57 -17.74
N SER A 201 -21.19 -3.65 -18.66
CA SER A 201 -22.13 -3.22 -19.70
C SER A 201 -22.62 -4.38 -20.57
N LEU A 202 -21.74 -5.34 -20.87
CA LEU A 202 -22.08 -6.53 -21.68
C LEU A 202 -22.99 -7.51 -20.91
N VAL A 203 -22.75 -7.72 -19.61
CA VAL A 203 -23.62 -8.61 -18.81
C VAL A 203 -24.92 -7.95 -18.36
N GLU A 204 -25.07 -6.64 -18.52
CA GLU A 204 -26.33 -5.91 -18.35
C GLU A 204 -27.14 -5.79 -19.65
N SER A 205 -26.62 -6.29 -20.79
CA SER A 205 -27.30 -6.30 -22.08
C SER A 205 -28.72 -6.91 -21.99
N LYS A 206 -29.65 -6.40 -22.77
CA LYS A 206 -30.99 -7.01 -22.93
C LYS A 206 -30.93 -8.35 -23.67
N ASP A 207 -29.93 -8.53 -24.56
CA ASP A 207 -29.72 -9.77 -25.29
C ASP A 207 -29.06 -10.81 -24.37
N ARG A 208 -29.76 -11.93 -24.16
CA ARG A 208 -29.26 -13.04 -23.34
C ARG A 208 -27.99 -13.67 -23.91
N GLN A 209 -27.84 -13.69 -25.23
CA GLN A 209 -26.66 -14.28 -25.87
C GLN A 209 -25.41 -13.45 -25.60
N VAL A 210 -25.52 -12.13 -25.72
CA VAL A 210 -24.44 -11.20 -25.37
C VAL A 210 -23.98 -11.39 -23.92
N ARG A 211 -24.93 -11.44 -22.98
CA ARG A 211 -24.61 -11.70 -21.55
C ARG A 211 -23.87 -13.02 -21.35
N LYS A 212 -24.35 -14.07 -22.00
CA LYS A 212 -23.78 -15.43 -21.89
C LYS A 212 -22.36 -15.47 -22.46
N GLU A 213 -22.16 -14.90 -23.64
CA GLU A 213 -20.83 -14.87 -24.30
C GLU A 213 -19.83 -14.08 -23.48
N ALA A 214 -20.19 -12.89 -23.00
CA ALA A 214 -19.34 -12.07 -22.15
C ALA A 214 -18.93 -12.80 -20.87
N TYR A 215 -19.89 -13.44 -20.18
CA TYR A 215 -19.64 -14.23 -18.98
C TYR A 215 -18.68 -15.40 -19.26
N GLN A 216 -18.97 -16.20 -20.28
CA GLN A 216 -18.16 -17.36 -20.62
C GLN A 216 -16.75 -16.98 -21.08
N ALA A 217 -16.63 -15.87 -21.82
CA ALA A 217 -15.37 -15.35 -22.30
C ALA A 217 -14.48 -14.86 -21.13
N LEU A 218 -15.04 -14.12 -20.16
CA LEU A 218 -14.30 -13.66 -19.01
C LEU A 218 -13.83 -14.84 -18.13
N TYR A 219 -14.78 -15.64 -17.66
CA TYR A 219 -14.48 -16.73 -16.73
C TYR A 219 -13.68 -17.86 -17.37
N GLY A 220 -13.81 -18.07 -18.69
CA GLY A 220 -12.98 -19.03 -19.41
C GLY A 220 -11.49 -18.67 -19.40
N VAL A 221 -11.14 -17.38 -19.40
CA VAL A 221 -9.75 -16.93 -19.22
C VAL A 221 -9.30 -17.15 -17.78
N TYR A 222 -10.10 -16.76 -16.79
CA TYR A 222 -9.76 -17.01 -15.38
C TYR A 222 -9.58 -18.49 -15.07
N GLU A 223 -10.38 -19.37 -15.67
CA GLU A 223 -10.25 -20.84 -15.52
C GLU A 223 -8.87 -21.33 -16.01
N GLN A 224 -8.32 -20.76 -17.08
CA GLN A 224 -6.99 -21.12 -17.59
C GLN A 224 -5.89 -20.81 -16.56
N TYR A 225 -6.03 -19.73 -15.78
CA TYR A 225 -5.05 -19.28 -14.79
C TYR A 225 -5.43 -19.63 -13.35
N GLN A 226 -6.47 -20.45 -13.13
CA GLN A 226 -7.00 -20.76 -11.79
C GLN A 226 -5.93 -21.25 -10.80
N HIS A 227 -4.94 -22.01 -11.24
CA HIS A 227 -3.88 -22.52 -10.37
C HIS A 227 -2.92 -21.42 -9.93
N THR A 228 -2.62 -20.46 -10.81
CA THR A 228 -1.77 -19.30 -10.50
C THR A 228 -2.50 -18.39 -9.52
N TYR A 229 -3.76 -18.05 -9.78
CA TYR A 229 -4.60 -17.26 -8.86
C TYR A 229 -4.74 -17.93 -7.49
N ALA A 230 -5.03 -19.23 -7.48
CA ALA A 230 -5.12 -19.98 -6.22
C ALA A 230 -3.80 -19.95 -5.44
N LYS A 231 -2.66 -19.98 -6.14
CA LYS A 231 -1.34 -19.94 -5.49
C LYS A 231 -1.01 -18.55 -4.93
N THR A 232 -1.29 -17.49 -5.67
CA THR A 232 -1.08 -16.11 -5.20
C THR A 232 -1.97 -15.81 -3.98
N LEU A 233 -3.27 -16.16 -4.05
CA LEU A 233 -4.20 -16.03 -2.93
C LEU A 233 -3.74 -16.85 -1.71
N GLN A 234 -3.37 -18.12 -1.91
CA GLN A 234 -2.85 -18.95 -0.81
C GLN A 234 -1.63 -18.34 -0.16
N THR A 235 -0.73 -17.75 -0.94
CA THR A 235 0.50 -17.12 -0.42
C THR A 235 0.14 -15.88 0.38
N ASN A 236 -0.76 -15.03 -0.11
CA ASN A 236 -1.23 -13.86 0.61
C ASN A 236 -1.89 -14.22 1.95
N VAL A 237 -2.79 -15.23 1.96
CA VAL A 237 -3.37 -15.75 3.20
C VAL A 237 -2.32 -16.25 4.19
N LYS A 238 -1.25 -16.90 3.71
CA LYS A 238 -0.13 -17.35 4.56
C LYS A 238 0.63 -16.17 5.17
N VAL A 239 0.86 -15.10 4.41
CA VAL A 239 1.49 -13.87 4.90
C VAL A 239 0.65 -13.25 6.02
N HIS A 240 -0.67 -13.09 5.81
CA HIS A 240 -1.57 -12.54 6.83
C HIS A 240 -1.58 -13.39 8.11
N ASN A 241 -1.69 -14.71 7.98
CA ASN A 241 -1.64 -15.62 9.13
C ASN A 241 -0.28 -15.61 9.84
N TYR A 242 0.82 -15.49 9.09
CA TYR A 242 2.15 -15.38 9.67
C TYR A 242 2.29 -14.09 10.49
N ASN A 243 1.93 -12.95 9.92
CA ASN A 243 2.00 -11.65 10.59
C ASN A 243 1.11 -11.62 11.84
N ALA A 244 -0.13 -12.11 11.75
CA ALA A 244 -1.01 -12.21 12.91
C ALA A 244 -0.39 -13.05 14.04
N LYS A 245 0.15 -14.23 13.68
CA LYS A 245 0.79 -15.12 14.65
C LYS A 245 2.01 -14.47 15.31
N VAL A 246 2.90 -13.86 14.55
CA VAL A 246 4.12 -13.22 15.06
C VAL A 246 3.76 -12.08 16.00
N ARG A 247 2.74 -11.28 15.66
CA ARG A 247 2.24 -10.16 16.47
C ARG A 247 1.27 -10.57 17.55
N LYS A 248 1.14 -11.86 17.87
CA LYS A 248 0.34 -12.42 18.97
C LYS A 248 -1.17 -12.18 18.86
N PHE A 249 -1.70 -11.99 17.67
CA PHE A 249 -3.14 -12.03 17.44
C PHE A 249 -3.66 -13.48 17.43
N SER A 250 -4.89 -13.69 17.87
CA SER A 250 -5.52 -15.02 17.86
C SER A 250 -5.85 -15.50 16.45
N SER A 251 -6.05 -14.56 15.51
CA SER A 251 -6.40 -14.83 14.11
C SER A 251 -5.96 -13.70 13.18
N ALA A 252 -5.83 -14.00 11.88
CA ALA A 252 -5.63 -12.95 10.86
C ALA A 252 -6.85 -12.00 10.77
N ARG A 253 -8.07 -12.47 11.13
CA ARG A 253 -9.26 -11.63 11.17
C ARG A 253 -9.16 -10.62 12.31
N GLU A 254 -8.81 -11.04 13.51
CA GLU A 254 -8.56 -10.14 14.62
C GLU A 254 -7.49 -9.10 14.27
N ALA A 255 -6.36 -9.52 13.70
CA ALA A 255 -5.31 -8.62 13.27
C ALA A 255 -5.80 -7.56 12.26
N ALA A 256 -6.64 -7.97 11.31
CA ALA A 256 -7.21 -7.04 10.31
C ALA A 256 -8.21 -6.05 10.92
N LEU A 257 -9.01 -6.49 11.88
CA LEU A 257 -10.04 -5.66 12.54
C LEU A 257 -9.44 -4.73 13.60
N SER A 258 -8.34 -5.14 14.26
CA SER A 258 -7.70 -4.41 15.36
C SER A 258 -7.21 -3.01 14.92
N ALA A 259 -6.76 -2.85 13.68
CA ALA A 259 -6.31 -1.57 13.14
C ALA A 259 -7.40 -0.46 13.20
N ASN A 260 -8.67 -0.87 13.18
CA ASN A 260 -9.84 0.02 13.31
C ASN A 260 -10.58 -0.18 14.63
N PHE A 261 -10.03 -0.95 15.58
CA PHE A 261 -10.65 -1.31 16.86
C PHE A 261 -12.05 -1.92 16.73
N ILE A 262 -12.27 -2.71 15.66
CA ILE A 262 -13.52 -3.43 15.43
C ILE A 262 -13.46 -4.78 16.17
N PRO A 263 -14.38 -5.07 17.09
CA PRO A 263 -14.40 -6.36 17.76
C PRO A 263 -14.85 -7.48 16.82
N GLU A 264 -14.29 -8.69 17.00
CA GLU A 264 -14.66 -9.87 16.18
C GLU A 264 -16.14 -10.29 16.29
N SER A 265 -16.87 -9.74 17.26
CA SER A 265 -18.32 -9.99 17.42
C SER A 265 -19.21 -9.23 16.44
N VAL A 266 -18.65 -8.29 15.69
CA VAL A 266 -19.30 -7.55 14.59
C VAL A 266 -19.16 -8.34 13.30
#